data_5610299dfec13643f50d59a09600e257
#
_entry.id   5610299dfec13643f50d59a09600e257
#
_cell.length_a   1.000
_cell.length_b   1.000
_cell.length_c   1.000
_cell.angle_alpha   90.00
_cell.angle_beta   90.00
_cell.angle_gamma   90.00
#
_symmetry.space_group_name_H-M   'P 1'
#
loop_
_entity.id
_entity.type
_entity.pdbx_description
1 polymer ?
#
loop_
_entity_poly.entity_id
_entity_poly.type
_entity_poly.pdbx_seq_one_letter_code
_entity_poly.pdbx_strand_id
1 'polypeptide(L)'
;LLSTGGEPKGCNVCTEPENAGIQSFRQKTLHNINKGKQYNNTNIYALDLRLGNICNLACTMCHSGNSNKIYNDLPKMSNHWNWPKSKLDSLLTRFDKKQYGWANDPKAWDNIISSIDPELKHVYLAGGEPFYLKNFPTTVERIWKAAPNAVIAINTNGTRLLRDKDLKTLTQIKNIHMSISVDGYGPAEEYTRQGTIWKDKVAVMDQYYKEFDVRSFDITANALNVRHVPKLIDWLVTRYPHVDIMMRPVIKSPEIMLSSIPSSFKQESLDYFIKNKNNIIGADHVIHEMQKPLTSSKTAMQRFISYYDTHGVLTLESFDPELAKWINTLE
;
A
#
# COMPACT_ATOMS: atom_id res chain seq x y z
N LEU A 1 17.73 17.15 16.63
CA LEU A 1 16.79 18.05 15.91
C LEU A 1 15.34 17.76 16.28
N LEU A 2 14.85 16.52 16.20
CA LEU A 2 13.46 16.17 16.58
C LEU A 2 13.20 16.31 18.08
N SER A 3 14.17 16.02 18.93
CA SER A 3 14.07 16.19 20.39
C SER A 3 14.08 17.66 20.84
N THR A 4 14.53 18.57 19.99
CA THR A 4 14.63 20.02 20.25
C THR A 4 13.55 20.84 19.50
N GLY A 5 12.57 20.19 18.89
CA GLY A 5 11.50 20.85 18.13
C GLY A 5 11.92 21.38 16.76
N GLY A 6 13.11 21.06 16.27
CA GLY A 6 13.55 21.45 14.94
C GLY A 6 12.90 20.62 13.83
N GLU A 7 12.63 21.25 12.70
CA GLU A 7 12.07 20.58 11.51
C GLU A 7 13.21 20.20 10.53
N PRO A 8 13.61 18.92 10.47
CA PRO A 8 14.60 18.47 9.48
C PRO A 8 14.03 18.56 8.05
N LYS A 9 14.87 18.89 7.08
CA LYS A 9 14.51 18.80 5.67
C LYS A 9 14.02 17.38 5.36
N GLY A 10 12.82 17.25 4.79
CA GLY A 10 12.19 15.95 4.44
C GLY A 10 11.10 15.48 5.42
N CYS A 11 10.81 16.24 6.48
CA CYS A 11 9.72 15.92 7.40
C CYS A 11 8.34 16.45 6.96
N ASN A 12 8.23 17.05 5.78
CA ASN A 12 6.97 17.61 5.26
C ASN A 12 5.81 16.59 5.24
N VAL A 13 6.12 15.30 5.06
CA VAL A 13 5.10 14.22 5.13
C VAL A 13 4.37 14.19 6.48
N CYS A 14 5.02 14.67 7.54
CA CYS A 14 4.41 14.80 8.86
C CYS A 14 3.95 16.23 9.14
N THR A 15 4.77 17.23 8.80
CA THR A 15 4.52 18.63 9.21
C THR A 15 3.39 19.28 8.40
N GLU A 16 3.24 18.98 7.10
CA GLU A 16 2.12 19.51 6.31
C GLU A 16 0.76 19.06 6.84
N PRO A 17 0.48 17.77 7.10
CA PRO A 17 -0.76 17.35 7.74
C PRO A 17 -0.94 17.97 9.13
N GLU A 18 0.12 18.04 9.94
CA GLU A 18 0.07 18.63 11.29
C GLU A 18 -0.33 20.11 11.26
N ASN A 19 0.21 20.89 10.33
CA ASN A 19 -0.16 22.29 10.10
C ASN A 19 -1.62 22.46 9.65
N ALA A 20 -2.18 21.43 9.00
CA ALA A 20 -3.60 21.36 8.63
C ALA A 20 -4.49 20.79 9.75
N GLY A 21 -3.95 20.56 10.96
CA GLY A 21 -4.70 19.97 12.08
C GLY A 21 -4.94 18.47 11.97
N ILE A 22 -4.28 17.78 11.02
CA ILE A 22 -4.40 16.34 10.79
C ILE A 22 -3.31 15.61 11.56
N GLN A 23 -3.70 14.61 12.35
CA GLN A 23 -2.74 13.83 13.13
C GLN A 23 -1.79 13.03 12.24
N SER A 24 -0.51 13.35 12.28
CA SER A 24 0.53 12.61 11.55
C SER A 24 0.87 11.27 12.20
N PHE A 25 1.58 10.42 11.44
CA PHE A 25 2.13 9.17 12.01
C PHE A 25 3.08 9.43 13.18
N ARG A 26 3.89 10.50 13.11
CA ARG A 26 4.78 10.93 14.19
C ARG A 26 4.00 11.27 15.46
N GLN A 27 2.94 12.05 15.36
CA GLN A 27 2.08 12.42 16.50
C GLN A 27 1.37 11.21 17.10
N LYS A 28 0.86 10.28 16.26
CA LYS A 28 0.28 9.01 16.72
C LYS A 28 1.28 8.18 17.50
N THR A 29 2.50 8.08 17.00
CA THR A 29 3.58 7.34 17.67
C THR A 29 3.92 7.97 19.01
N LEU A 30 4.12 9.28 19.07
CA LEU A 30 4.40 10.02 20.32
C LEU A 30 3.26 9.88 21.34
N HIS A 31 2.00 9.96 20.89
CA HIS A 31 0.85 9.76 21.75
C HIS A 31 0.83 8.36 22.38
N ASN A 32 1.14 7.32 21.61
CA ASN A 32 1.22 5.95 22.12
C ASN A 32 2.39 5.76 23.09
N ILE A 33 3.53 6.43 22.86
CA ILE A 33 4.67 6.46 23.77
C ILE A 33 4.27 7.12 25.09
N ASN A 34 3.62 8.29 25.04
CA ASN A 34 3.23 9.06 26.23
C ASN A 34 2.10 8.41 27.07
N LYS A 35 1.38 7.44 26.52
CA LYS A 35 0.36 6.66 27.27
C LYS A 35 0.95 5.61 28.24
N GLY A 36 2.17 5.82 28.72
CA GLY A 36 2.76 5.01 29.81
C GLY A 36 3.41 3.71 29.36
N LYS A 37 3.67 3.53 28.06
CA LYS A 37 4.57 2.49 27.60
C LYS A 37 6.00 2.93 27.88
N GLN A 38 6.58 2.49 28.98
CA GLN A 38 8.01 2.65 29.23
C GLN A 38 8.76 1.85 28.16
N TYR A 39 9.40 2.54 27.22
CA TYR A 39 10.35 1.93 26.30
C TYR A 39 11.69 1.87 27.01
N ASN A 40 12.16 0.67 27.28
CA ASN A 40 13.54 0.47 27.67
C ASN A 40 14.40 0.81 26.43
N ASN A 41 15.26 1.79 26.53
CA ASN A 41 16.08 2.31 25.42
C ASN A 41 17.07 1.28 24.84
N THR A 42 17.15 0.08 25.39
CA THR A 42 18.11 -0.96 24.99
C THR A 42 17.50 -2.07 24.14
N ASN A 43 16.18 -2.26 24.13
CA ASN A 43 15.54 -3.37 23.45
C ASN A 43 14.78 -2.91 22.20
N ILE A 44 14.85 -3.70 21.14
CA ILE A 44 14.05 -3.49 19.93
C ILE A 44 12.59 -3.86 20.25
N TYR A 45 11.72 -2.86 20.19
CA TYR A 45 10.29 -3.03 20.45
C TYR A 45 9.50 -3.52 19.23
N ALA A 46 9.87 -3.04 18.05
CA ALA A 46 9.19 -3.35 16.79
C ALA A 46 10.18 -3.48 15.64
N LEU A 47 9.91 -4.43 14.74
CA LEU A 47 10.62 -4.61 13.47
C LEU A 47 9.71 -4.30 12.30
N ASP A 48 10.11 -3.41 11.40
CA ASP A 48 9.49 -3.19 10.09
C ASP A 48 10.41 -3.79 9.02
N LEU A 49 10.03 -4.92 8.44
CA LEU A 49 10.81 -5.66 7.46
C LEU A 49 10.21 -5.49 6.06
N ARG A 50 10.96 -4.80 5.19
CA ARG A 50 10.61 -4.61 3.78
C ARG A 50 11.25 -5.72 2.94
N LEU A 51 10.45 -6.70 2.53
CA LEU A 51 10.87 -8.00 2.00
C LEU A 51 11.32 -7.95 0.51
N GLY A 52 11.69 -6.78 0.01
CA GLY A 52 12.11 -6.58 -1.36
C GLY A 52 10.95 -6.29 -2.31
N ASN A 53 11.14 -6.60 -3.60
CA ASN A 53 10.21 -6.21 -4.67
C ASN A 53 9.57 -7.39 -5.42
N ILE A 54 9.68 -8.62 -4.94
CA ILE A 54 8.98 -9.75 -5.57
C ILE A 54 7.48 -9.54 -5.42
N CYS A 55 6.79 -9.31 -6.55
CA CYS A 55 5.36 -9.07 -6.59
C CYS A 55 4.79 -9.56 -7.92
N ASN A 56 3.57 -10.10 -7.87
CA ASN A 56 2.82 -10.52 -9.04
C ASN A 56 2.03 -9.41 -9.72
N LEU A 57 1.96 -8.21 -9.13
CA LEU A 57 1.18 -7.07 -9.63
C LEU A 57 2.06 -5.92 -10.13
N ALA A 58 1.50 -5.10 -11.02
CA ALA A 58 2.05 -3.85 -11.53
C ALA A 58 1.10 -2.68 -11.27
N CYS A 59 0.75 -2.45 -9.99
CA CYS A 59 -0.22 -1.42 -9.61
C CYS A 59 0.19 -0.03 -10.08
N THR A 60 -0.79 0.77 -10.56
CA THR A 60 -0.57 2.11 -11.13
C THR A 60 0.08 3.09 -10.15
N MET A 61 -0.18 2.96 -8.84
CA MET A 61 0.39 3.80 -7.79
C MET A 61 1.71 3.25 -7.21
N CYS A 62 2.18 2.09 -7.68
CA CYS A 62 3.37 1.43 -7.14
C CYS A 62 4.66 1.85 -7.88
N HIS A 63 5.80 1.37 -7.41
CA HIS A 63 7.10 1.64 -8.02
C HIS A 63 8.00 0.39 -8.04
N SER A 64 9.07 0.46 -8.82
CA SER A 64 10.03 -0.64 -9.06
C SER A 64 10.70 -1.21 -7.80
N GLY A 65 10.77 -0.43 -6.72
CA GLY A 65 11.27 -0.91 -5.43
C GLY A 65 10.31 -1.85 -4.70
N ASN A 66 9.02 -1.85 -5.06
CA ASN A 66 8.00 -2.71 -4.46
C ASN A 66 7.37 -3.69 -5.46
N SER A 67 7.75 -3.65 -6.74
CA SER A 67 7.29 -4.61 -7.75
C SER A 67 8.38 -4.90 -8.78
N ASN A 68 8.78 -6.16 -8.85
CA ASN A 68 9.68 -6.63 -9.88
C ASN A 68 9.03 -6.67 -11.28
N LYS A 69 7.71 -6.70 -11.39
CA LYS A 69 7.02 -6.49 -12.67
C LYS A 69 7.26 -5.07 -13.17
N ILE A 70 7.03 -4.06 -12.32
CA ILE A 70 7.33 -2.67 -12.66
C ILE A 70 8.83 -2.47 -12.93
N TYR A 71 9.70 -3.12 -12.15
CA TYR A 71 11.15 -3.08 -12.40
C TYR A 71 11.51 -3.59 -13.79
N ASN A 72 10.95 -4.70 -14.21
CA ASN A 72 11.17 -5.30 -15.53
C ASN A 72 10.59 -4.42 -16.67
N ASP A 73 9.58 -3.63 -16.39
CA ASP A 73 8.96 -2.71 -17.35
C ASP A 73 9.62 -1.32 -17.41
N LEU A 74 10.61 -1.02 -16.55
CA LEU A 74 11.32 0.27 -16.56
C LEU A 74 11.84 0.69 -17.95
N PRO A 75 12.41 -0.21 -18.80
CA PRO A 75 12.82 0.17 -20.15
C PRO A 75 11.65 0.62 -21.02
N LYS A 76 10.50 -0.07 -20.98
CA LYS A 76 9.28 0.31 -21.72
C LYS A 76 8.73 1.64 -21.22
N MET A 77 8.67 1.82 -19.89
CA MET A 77 8.27 3.08 -19.26
C MET A 77 9.19 4.22 -19.68
N SER A 78 10.50 3.99 -19.68
CA SER A 78 11.50 4.99 -20.11
C SER A 78 11.26 5.44 -21.54
N ASN A 79 11.03 4.51 -22.46
CA ASN A 79 10.73 4.81 -23.85
C ASN A 79 9.41 5.58 -24.00
N HIS A 80 8.34 5.14 -23.33
CA HIS A 80 7.02 5.77 -23.40
C HIS A 80 7.03 7.20 -22.85
N TRP A 81 7.72 7.42 -21.73
CA TRP A 81 7.79 8.73 -21.09
C TRP A 81 9.01 9.58 -21.49
N ASN A 82 9.83 9.10 -22.44
CA ASN A 82 11.04 9.76 -22.88
C ASN A 82 11.97 10.16 -21.70
N TRP A 83 12.22 9.22 -20.80
CA TRP A 83 13.11 9.48 -19.68
C TRP A 83 14.56 9.65 -20.13
N PRO A 84 15.34 10.53 -19.49
CA PRO A 84 16.78 10.55 -19.67
C PRO A 84 17.37 9.18 -19.30
N LYS A 85 18.38 8.73 -20.07
CA LYS A 85 19.06 7.45 -19.81
C LYS A 85 19.59 7.36 -18.37
N SER A 86 20.11 8.45 -17.83
CA SER A 86 20.59 8.53 -16.43
C SER A 86 19.52 8.19 -15.40
N LYS A 87 18.26 8.56 -15.64
CA LYS A 87 17.13 8.19 -14.77
C LYS A 87 16.86 6.69 -14.82
N LEU A 88 16.83 6.11 -16.02
CA LEU A 88 16.63 4.66 -16.18
C LEU A 88 17.75 3.88 -15.50
N ASP A 89 19.02 4.21 -15.79
CA ASP A 89 20.20 3.55 -15.23
C ASP A 89 20.21 3.64 -13.69
N SER A 90 19.85 4.79 -13.13
CA SER A 90 19.74 4.98 -11.68
C SER A 90 18.67 4.07 -11.05
N LEU A 91 17.49 3.92 -11.68
CA LEU A 91 16.42 3.05 -11.19
C LEU A 91 16.81 1.57 -11.31
N LEU A 92 17.42 1.17 -12.42
CA LEU A 92 17.88 -0.21 -12.63
C LEU A 92 18.96 -0.59 -11.61
N THR A 93 19.91 0.30 -11.31
CA THR A 93 20.94 0.06 -10.31
C THR A 93 20.38 0.01 -8.90
N ARG A 94 19.51 0.97 -8.56
CA ARG A 94 18.96 1.12 -7.19
C ARG A 94 18.11 -0.06 -6.77
N PHE A 95 17.37 -0.68 -7.69
CA PHE A 95 16.40 -1.74 -7.38
C PHE A 95 16.81 -3.11 -7.92
N ASP A 96 18.09 -3.30 -8.19
CA ASP A 96 18.66 -4.57 -8.65
C ASP A 96 18.36 -5.72 -7.64
N LYS A 97 18.17 -6.92 -8.17
CA LYS A 97 17.89 -8.14 -7.38
C LYS A 97 18.94 -8.41 -6.31
N LYS A 98 20.20 -8.05 -6.53
CA LYS A 98 21.28 -8.27 -5.54
C LYS A 98 21.05 -7.45 -4.27
N GLN A 99 20.49 -6.26 -4.40
CA GLN A 99 20.19 -5.40 -3.25
C GLN A 99 18.82 -5.68 -2.64
N TYR A 100 17.83 -6.02 -3.47
CA TYR A 100 16.44 -6.22 -3.05
C TYR A 100 16.01 -7.67 -2.84
N GLY A 101 16.89 -8.63 -3.13
CA GLY A 101 16.61 -10.06 -3.02
C GLY A 101 16.94 -10.70 -1.66
N TRP A 102 17.32 -9.92 -0.67
CA TRP A 102 17.80 -10.40 0.63
C TRP A 102 16.81 -11.34 1.33
N ALA A 103 15.51 -11.12 1.18
CA ALA A 103 14.47 -11.94 1.79
C ALA A 103 14.39 -13.37 1.24
N ASN A 104 15.10 -13.68 0.15
CA ASN A 104 15.26 -15.06 -0.35
C ASN A 104 16.57 -15.73 0.12
N ASP A 105 17.43 -14.99 0.85
CA ASP A 105 18.66 -15.53 1.41
C ASP A 105 18.39 -16.15 2.79
N PRO A 106 18.54 -17.49 2.97
CA PRO A 106 18.38 -18.12 4.27
C PRO A 106 19.30 -17.55 5.35
N LYS A 107 20.54 -17.17 4.99
CA LYS A 107 21.52 -16.63 5.95
C LYS A 107 21.09 -15.27 6.48
N ALA A 108 20.48 -14.43 5.63
CA ALA A 108 19.92 -13.15 6.08
C ALA A 108 18.83 -13.38 7.14
N TRP A 109 17.95 -14.34 6.91
CA TRP A 109 16.94 -14.71 7.90
C TRP A 109 17.53 -15.32 9.17
N ASP A 110 18.56 -16.16 9.07
CA ASP A 110 19.24 -16.73 10.24
C ASP A 110 19.82 -15.61 11.12
N ASN A 111 20.46 -14.61 10.51
CA ASN A 111 20.98 -13.45 11.22
C ASN A 111 19.89 -12.60 11.87
N ILE A 112 18.80 -12.31 11.15
CA ILE A 112 17.68 -11.54 11.70
C ILE A 112 17.06 -12.30 12.88
N ILE A 113 16.73 -13.56 12.71
CA ILE A 113 16.01 -14.36 13.72
C ILE A 113 16.87 -14.56 14.96
N SER A 114 18.18 -14.81 14.82
CA SER A 114 19.09 -14.92 15.97
C SER A 114 19.27 -13.61 16.75
N SER A 115 18.92 -12.47 16.14
CA SER A 115 18.98 -11.15 16.76
C SER A 115 17.63 -10.67 17.33
N ILE A 116 16.57 -11.47 17.21
CA ILE A 116 15.25 -11.14 17.76
C ILE A 116 15.29 -11.25 19.28
N ASP A 117 14.93 -10.16 19.97
CA ASP A 117 14.66 -10.19 21.40
C ASP A 117 13.34 -10.93 21.66
N PRO A 118 13.28 -11.92 22.58
CA PRO A 118 12.03 -12.59 22.95
C PRO A 118 10.92 -11.67 23.44
N GLU A 119 11.29 -10.46 23.93
CA GLU A 119 10.35 -9.42 24.38
C GLU A 119 9.86 -8.50 23.25
N LEU A 120 10.26 -8.76 22.00
CA LEU A 120 9.75 -8.04 20.82
C LEU A 120 8.21 -8.06 20.82
N LYS A 121 7.59 -6.92 20.54
CA LYS A 121 6.11 -6.78 20.57
C LYS A 121 5.47 -6.77 19.21
N HIS A 122 6.16 -6.26 18.19
CA HIS A 122 5.60 -6.12 16.86
C HIS A 122 6.59 -6.48 15.77
N VAL A 123 6.13 -7.24 14.78
CA VAL A 123 6.83 -7.47 13.51
C VAL A 123 5.89 -7.11 12.38
N TYR A 124 6.29 -6.16 11.52
CA TYR A 124 5.55 -5.79 10.34
C TYR A 124 6.27 -6.30 9.09
N LEU A 125 5.56 -7.10 8.30
CA LEU A 125 6.08 -7.76 7.10
C LEU A 125 5.35 -7.19 5.88
N ALA A 126 6.08 -6.46 5.05
CA ALA A 126 5.55 -5.82 3.84
C ALA A 126 6.63 -5.71 2.75
N GLY A 127 6.27 -5.12 1.61
CA GLY A 127 7.16 -4.93 0.46
C GLY A 127 7.02 -6.04 -0.56
N GLY A 128 6.91 -5.70 -1.85
CA GLY A 128 6.47 -6.63 -2.87
C GLY A 128 5.16 -7.30 -2.48
N GLU A 129 5.11 -8.62 -2.59
CA GLU A 129 4.04 -9.45 -2.06
C GLU A 129 4.66 -10.57 -1.20
N PRO A 130 4.48 -10.53 0.13
CA PRO A 130 5.10 -11.48 1.04
C PRO A 130 4.82 -12.94 0.70
N PHE A 131 3.59 -13.27 0.32
CA PHE A 131 3.21 -14.65 0.02
C PHE A 131 3.81 -15.20 -1.30
N TYR A 132 4.46 -14.38 -2.11
CA TYR A 132 5.22 -14.83 -3.28
C TYR A 132 6.70 -15.10 -2.97
N LEU A 133 7.15 -14.81 -1.75
CA LEU A 133 8.48 -15.21 -1.30
C LEU A 133 8.55 -16.73 -1.05
N LYS A 134 9.68 -17.29 -1.39
CA LYS A 134 9.95 -18.72 -1.12
C LYS A 134 9.97 -18.98 0.39
N ASN A 135 9.21 -19.98 0.81
CA ASN A 135 9.15 -20.43 2.22
C ASN A 135 8.65 -19.34 3.21
N PHE A 136 7.91 -18.34 2.76
CA PHE A 136 7.41 -17.26 3.63
C PHE A 136 6.66 -17.77 4.87
N PRO A 137 5.69 -18.74 4.78
CA PRO A 137 5.01 -19.28 5.95
C PRO A 137 5.98 -19.87 6.99
N THR A 138 6.98 -20.63 6.56
CA THR A 138 8.01 -21.16 7.45
C THR A 138 8.86 -20.05 8.09
N THR A 139 9.13 -18.99 7.36
CA THR A 139 9.86 -17.83 7.91
C THR A 139 9.04 -17.14 9.00
N VAL A 140 7.74 -16.95 8.77
CA VAL A 140 6.82 -16.39 9.78
C VAL A 140 6.77 -17.26 11.03
N GLU A 141 6.71 -18.58 10.87
CA GLU A 141 6.77 -19.54 11.98
C GLU A 141 8.08 -19.41 12.79
N ARG A 142 9.22 -19.25 12.12
CA ARG A 142 10.52 -19.03 12.78
C ARG A 142 10.56 -17.73 13.57
N ILE A 143 10.02 -16.64 13.02
CA ILE A 143 9.89 -15.36 13.73
C ILE A 143 9.02 -15.53 14.98
N TRP A 144 7.89 -16.20 14.85
CA TRP A 144 7.00 -16.48 15.98
C TRP A 144 7.69 -17.29 17.08
N LYS A 145 8.45 -18.32 16.73
CA LYS A 145 9.21 -19.12 17.71
C LYS A 145 10.27 -18.31 18.44
N ALA A 146 10.86 -17.31 17.79
CA ALA A 146 11.85 -16.41 18.40
C ALA A 146 11.21 -15.36 19.32
N ALA A 147 10.00 -14.89 19.00
CA ALA A 147 9.22 -13.92 19.79
C ALA A 147 7.74 -14.34 19.87
N PRO A 148 7.37 -15.30 20.72
CA PRO A 148 6.04 -15.92 20.75
C PRO A 148 4.89 -14.95 21.08
N ASN A 149 5.23 -13.87 21.80
CA ASN A 149 4.26 -12.86 22.24
C ASN A 149 4.14 -11.67 21.27
N ALA A 150 4.95 -11.63 20.21
CA ALA A 150 4.89 -10.57 19.22
C ALA A 150 3.64 -10.68 18.34
N VAL A 151 3.04 -9.53 18.03
CA VAL A 151 2.07 -9.42 16.94
C VAL A 151 2.83 -9.44 15.62
N ILE A 152 2.47 -10.34 14.72
CA ILE A 152 3.02 -10.42 13.37
C ILE A 152 1.98 -9.86 12.39
N ALA A 153 2.19 -8.63 11.95
CA ALA A 153 1.34 -7.95 11.00
C ALA A 153 1.87 -8.17 9.57
N ILE A 154 1.04 -8.73 8.71
CA ILE A 154 1.37 -9.02 7.30
C ILE A 154 0.50 -8.14 6.41
N ASN A 155 1.16 -7.32 5.58
CA ASN A 155 0.47 -6.56 4.53
C ASN A 155 0.60 -7.30 3.20
N THR A 156 -0.53 -7.66 2.61
CA THR A 156 -0.61 -8.44 1.38
C THR A 156 -1.51 -7.79 0.33
N ASN A 157 -1.25 -8.07 -0.93
CA ASN A 157 -2.14 -7.65 -2.03
C ASN A 157 -3.39 -8.54 -2.16
N GLY A 158 -3.49 -9.61 -1.38
CA GLY A 158 -4.67 -10.47 -1.34
C GLY A 158 -4.96 -11.21 -2.64
N THR A 159 -3.94 -11.64 -3.39
CA THR A 159 -4.12 -12.34 -4.67
C THR A 159 -3.63 -13.79 -4.69
N ARG A 160 -3.16 -14.31 -3.55
CA ARG A 160 -2.67 -15.67 -3.46
C ARG A 160 -3.48 -16.50 -2.48
N LEU A 161 -4.23 -17.48 -2.98
CA LEU A 161 -4.81 -18.54 -2.15
C LEU A 161 -3.69 -19.33 -1.47
N LEU A 162 -3.80 -19.50 -0.16
CA LEU A 162 -2.88 -20.32 0.61
C LEU A 162 -3.30 -21.78 0.50
N ARG A 163 -2.30 -22.64 0.32
CA ARG A 163 -2.47 -24.09 0.29
C ARG A 163 -2.64 -24.61 1.73
N ASP A 164 -3.25 -25.76 1.88
CA ASP A 164 -3.48 -26.39 3.19
C ASP A 164 -2.23 -26.45 4.07
N LYS A 165 -1.09 -26.76 3.46
CA LYS A 165 0.20 -26.78 4.17
C LYS A 165 0.56 -25.42 4.75
N ASP A 166 0.39 -24.35 3.96
CA ASP A 166 0.74 -22.97 4.33
C ASP A 166 -0.26 -22.45 5.39
N LEU A 167 -1.56 -22.75 5.22
CA LEU A 167 -2.61 -22.50 6.21
C LEU A 167 -2.32 -23.19 7.53
N LYS A 168 -2.04 -24.50 7.52
CA LYS A 168 -1.73 -25.27 8.73
C LYS A 168 -0.55 -24.68 9.49
N THR A 169 0.45 -24.14 8.80
CA THR A 169 1.59 -23.49 9.44
C THR A 169 1.20 -22.16 10.09
N LEU A 170 0.45 -21.31 9.37
CA LEU A 170 0.17 -19.96 9.82
C LEU A 170 -0.96 -19.88 10.86
N THR A 171 -1.99 -20.74 10.78
CA THR A 171 -3.12 -20.74 11.72
C THR A 171 -2.74 -21.22 13.14
N GLN A 172 -1.57 -21.84 13.31
CA GLN A 172 -1.03 -22.16 14.64
C GLN A 172 -0.52 -20.91 15.39
N ILE A 173 -0.28 -19.82 14.67
CA ILE A 173 0.29 -18.58 15.21
C ILE A 173 -0.85 -17.64 15.60
N LYS A 174 -1.10 -17.55 16.90
CA LYS A 174 -2.28 -16.83 17.44
C LYS A 174 -2.32 -15.31 17.16
N ASN A 175 -1.14 -14.71 16.96
CA ASN A 175 -1.00 -13.25 16.89
C ASN A 175 -0.68 -12.78 15.46
N ILE A 176 -1.16 -13.47 14.43
CA ILE A 176 -1.10 -12.97 13.05
C ILE A 176 -2.24 -12.00 12.79
N HIS A 177 -1.89 -10.80 12.34
CA HIS A 177 -2.82 -9.79 11.85
C HIS A 177 -2.59 -9.60 10.34
N MET A 178 -3.66 -9.65 9.55
CA MET A 178 -3.60 -9.40 8.12
C MET A 178 -4.13 -8.00 7.79
N SER A 179 -3.40 -7.28 6.95
CA SER A 179 -3.89 -6.09 6.24
C SER A 179 -3.94 -6.40 4.75
N ILE A 180 -5.09 -6.25 4.13
CA ILE A 180 -5.28 -6.60 2.71
C ILE A 180 -5.44 -5.31 1.90
N SER A 181 -4.54 -5.11 0.95
CA SER A 181 -4.60 -3.95 0.06
C SER A 181 -5.66 -4.14 -1.02
N VAL A 182 -6.59 -3.20 -1.14
CA VAL A 182 -7.64 -3.18 -2.18
C VAL A 182 -7.96 -1.74 -2.55
N ASP A 183 -8.02 -1.40 -3.85
CA ASP A 183 -8.13 0.00 -4.30
C ASP A 183 -9.36 0.26 -5.18
N GLY A 184 -10.15 -0.76 -5.47
CA GLY A 184 -11.35 -0.64 -6.30
C GLY A 184 -12.27 -1.84 -6.20
N TYR A 185 -13.46 -1.71 -6.76
CA TYR A 185 -14.44 -2.78 -6.90
C TYR A 185 -14.49 -3.27 -8.34
N GLY A 186 -14.31 -4.56 -8.57
CA GLY A 186 -14.38 -5.14 -9.92
C GLY A 186 -13.32 -4.57 -10.86
N PRO A 187 -13.72 -4.05 -12.03
CA PRO A 187 -12.79 -3.52 -13.04
C PRO A 187 -11.89 -2.38 -12.53
N ALA A 188 -12.37 -1.56 -11.59
CA ALA A 188 -11.55 -0.52 -10.99
C ALA A 188 -10.35 -1.09 -10.21
N GLU A 189 -10.53 -2.21 -9.52
CA GLU A 189 -9.43 -2.93 -8.87
C GLU A 189 -8.46 -3.53 -9.89
N GLU A 190 -8.99 -4.18 -10.92
CA GLU A 190 -8.18 -4.83 -11.96
C GLU A 190 -7.33 -3.82 -12.74
N TYR A 191 -7.86 -2.61 -12.97
CA TYR A 191 -7.13 -1.53 -13.61
C TYR A 191 -6.08 -0.91 -12.69
N THR A 192 -6.45 -0.54 -11.47
CA THR A 192 -5.53 0.14 -10.54
C THR A 192 -4.44 -0.79 -10.02
N ARG A 193 -4.77 -2.07 -9.83
CA ARG A 193 -3.84 -3.13 -9.42
C ARG A 193 -3.64 -4.15 -10.54
N GLN A 194 -3.01 -3.70 -11.63
CA GLN A 194 -2.82 -4.53 -12.83
C GLN A 194 -2.19 -5.88 -12.54
N GLY A 195 -2.83 -6.91 -13.07
CA GLY A 195 -2.54 -8.31 -12.80
C GLY A 195 -3.43 -8.94 -11.73
N THR A 196 -4.35 -8.18 -11.13
CA THR A 196 -5.44 -8.70 -10.31
C THR A 196 -6.57 -9.23 -11.20
N ILE A 197 -7.18 -10.35 -10.79
CA ILE A 197 -8.47 -10.82 -11.27
C ILE A 197 -9.42 -10.71 -10.09
N TRP A 198 -10.44 -9.86 -10.19
CA TRP A 198 -11.32 -9.51 -9.06
C TRP A 198 -11.99 -10.72 -8.42
N LYS A 199 -12.52 -11.63 -9.23
CA LYS A 199 -13.17 -12.85 -8.74
C LYS A 199 -12.22 -13.69 -7.89
N ASP A 200 -10.99 -13.85 -8.34
CA ASP A 200 -9.99 -14.65 -7.63
C ASP A 200 -9.54 -13.95 -6.33
N LYS A 201 -9.40 -12.62 -6.39
CA LYS A 201 -9.07 -11.82 -5.20
C LYS A 201 -10.15 -11.91 -4.13
N VAL A 202 -11.43 -11.88 -4.51
CA VAL A 202 -12.54 -12.07 -3.56
C VAL A 202 -12.43 -13.43 -2.87
N ALA A 203 -12.13 -14.50 -3.60
CA ALA A 203 -11.94 -15.83 -3.01
C ALA A 203 -10.78 -15.86 -2.01
N VAL A 204 -9.69 -15.13 -2.29
CA VAL A 204 -8.55 -14.99 -1.36
C VAL A 204 -8.95 -14.19 -0.12
N MET A 205 -9.67 -13.07 -0.28
CA MET A 205 -10.16 -12.27 0.85
C MET A 205 -11.10 -13.09 1.74
N ASP A 206 -11.99 -13.90 1.15
CA ASP A 206 -12.86 -14.80 1.89
C ASP A 206 -12.07 -15.86 2.68
N GLN A 207 -11.04 -16.46 2.07
CA GLN A 207 -10.16 -17.40 2.77
C GLN A 207 -9.46 -16.71 3.94
N TYR A 208 -8.87 -15.52 3.72
CA TYR A 208 -8.12 -14.82 4.77
C TYR A 208 -9.03 -14.35 5.90
N TYR A 209 -10.22 -13.84 5.58
CA TYR A 209 -11.20 -13.42 6.58
C TYR A 209 -11.68 -14.58 7.46
N LYS A 210 -11.82 -15.78 6.86
CA LYS A 210 -12.20 -16.99 7.59
C LYS A 210 -11.09 -17.53 8.50
N GLU A 211 -9.85 -17.50 8.04
CA GLU A 211 -8.75 -18.23 8.67
C GLU A 211 -7.87 -17.35 9.56
N PHE A 212 -7.90 -16.03 9.41
CA PHE A 212 -7.01 -15.10 10.11
C PHE A 212 -7.76 -13.90 10.69
N ASP A 213 -7.10 -13.19 11.62
CA ASP A 213 -7.53 -11.88 12.09
C ASP A 213 -7.19 -10.81 11.03
N VAL A 214 -8.14 -10.57 10.11
CA VAL A 214 -8.04 -9.47 9.15
C VAL A 214 -8.38 -8.16 9.85
N ARG A 215 -7.37 -7.32 10.05
CA ARG A 215 -7.50 -6.05 10.77
C ARG A 215 -7.93 -4.89 9.91
N SER A 216 -7.44 -4.83 8.68
CA SER A 216 -7.80 -3.72 7.79
C SER A 216 -7.84 -4.12 6.31
N PHE A 217 -8.70 -3.40 5.60
CA PHE A 217 -8.59 -3.23 4.16
C PHE A 217 -7.91 -1.88 3.90
N ASP A 218 -6.73 -1.92 3.27
CA ASP A 218 -5.90 -0.75 3.00
C ASP A 218 -6.15 -0.22 1.59
N ILE A 219 -6.65 1.01 1.49
CA ILE A 219 -7.01 1.69 0.24
C ILE A 219 -6.02 2.82 -0.03
N THR A 220 -5.39 2.82 -1.21
CA THR A 220 -4.55 3.92 -1.69
C THR A 220 -5.35 4.81 -2.63
N ALA A 221 -5.98 5.85 -2.07
CA ALA A 221 -6.83 6.76 -2.83
C ALA A 221 -6.02 7.64 -3.78
N ASN A 222 -6.45 7.68 -5.04
CA ASN A 222 -5.82 8.43 -6.11
C ASN A 222 -6.85 8.89 -7.16
N ALA A 223 -6.43 9.66 -8.14
CA ALA A 223 -7.31 10.21 -9.17
C ALA A 223 -8.05 9.16 -10.01
N LEU A 224 -7.48 7.95 -10.15
CA LEU A 224 -8.04 6.88 -10.99
C LEU A 224 -9.10 6.03 -10.26
N ASN A 225 -9.11 6.04 -8.93
CA ASN A 225 -10.01 5.18 -8.16
C ASN A 225 -10.96 5.92 -7.24
N VAL A 226 -10.71 7.16 -6.88
CA VAL A 226 -11.45 7.87 -5.82
C VAL A 226 -12.96 7.87 -6.04
N ARG A 227 -13.42 7.92 -7.28
CA ARG A 227 -14.85 7.88 -7.65
C ARG A 227 -15.50 6.52 -7.36
N HIS A 228 -14.72 5.46 -7.32
CA HIS A 228 -15.18 4.07 -7.13
C HIS A 228 -14.99 3.57 -5.70
N VAL A 229 -14.22 4.29 -4.88
CA VAL A 229 -13.92 3.93 -3.49
C VAL A 229 -15.17 3.89 -2.60
N PRO A 230 -16.14 4.80 -2.68
CA PRO A 230 -17.38 4.68 -1.88
C PRO A 230 -18.09 3.33 -2.09
N LYS A 231 -18.28 2.91 -3.34
CA LYS A 231 -18.87 1.60 -3.65
C LYS A 231 -18.07 0.43 -3.11
N LEU A 232 -16.73 0.52 -3.18
CA LEU A 232 -15.85 -0.48 -2.59
C LEU A 232 -16.04 -0.58 -1.07
N ILE A 233 -16.07 0.55 -0.37
CA ILE A 233 -16.23 0.59 1.09
C ILE A 233 -17.56 -0.03 1.50
N ASP A 234 -18.66 0.38 0.87
CA ASP A 234 -20.00 -0.17 1.17
C ASP A 234 -20.04 -1.70 0.98
N TRP A 235 -19.40 -2.19 -0.08
CA TRP A 235 -19.28 -3.63 -0.33
C TRP A 235 -18.41 -4.33 0.72
N LEU A 236 -17.25 -3.74 1.10
CA LEU A 236 -16.34 -4.31 2.09
C LEU A 236 -17.00 -4.41 3.47
N VAL A 237 -17.63 -3.35 3.96
CA VAL A 237 -18.26 -3.35 5.29
C VAL A 237 -19.47 -4.28 5.37
N THR A 238 -20.15 -4.50 4.24
CA THR A 238 -21.27 -5.45 4.17
C THR A 238 -20.76 -6.90 4.17
N ARG A 239 -19.68 -7.19 3.44
CA ARG A 239 -19.17 -8.56 3.28
C ARG A 239 -18.27 -9.00 4.42
N TYR A 240 -17.49 -8.08 4.97
CA TYR A 240 -16.48 -8.34 6.01
C TYR A 240 -16.71 -7.41 7.22
N PRO A 241 -17.79 -7.58 7.96
CA PRO A 241 -18.07 -6.75 9.12
C PRO A 241 -16.93 -6.85 10.15
N HIS A 242 -16.70 -5.76 10.87
CA HIS A 242 -15.65 -5.61 11.90
C HIS A 242 -14.21 -5.46 11.40
N VAL A 243 -13.98 -5.44 10.08
CA VAL A 243 -12.67 -5.11 9.52
C VAL A 243 -12.57 -3.59 9.31
N ASP A 244 -11.50 -2.99 9.80
CA ASP A 244 -11.26 -1.55 9.64
C ASP A 244 -11.01 -1.19 8.17
N ILE A 245 -11.52 -0.05 7.74
CA ILE A 245 -11.15 0.57 6.48
C ILE A 245 -10.05 1.60 6.74
N MET A 246 -8.88 1.40 6.13
CA MET A 246 -7.76 2.33 6.23
C MET A 246 -7.50 2.97 4.86
N MET A 247 -7.51 4.31 4.81
CA MET A 247 -7.25 5.04 3.57
C MET A 247 -6.01 5.91 3.66
N ARG A 248 -5.28 5.99 2.55
CA ARG A 248 -4.14 6.91 2.40
C ARG A 248 -4.15 7.50 0.99
N PRO A 249 -3.88 8.80 0.83
CA PRO A 249 -3.78 9.40 -0.50
C PRO A 249 -2.42 9.10 -1.14
N VAL A 250 -2.38 9.06 -2.46
CA VAL A 250 -1.12 9.14 -3.22
C VAL A 250 -0.56 10.56 -3.12
N ILE A 251 0.70 10.71 -2.69
CA ILE A 251 1.36 12.00 -2.45
C ILE A 251 2.64 12.23 -3.29
N LYS A 252 3.08 11.25 -4.07
CA LYS A 252 4.37 11.32 -4.80
C LYS A 252 4.29 11.04 -6.31
N SER A 253 3.09 10.86 -6.84
CA SER A 253 2.87 10.63 -8.28
C SER A 253 1.92 11.71 -8.78
N PRO A 254 2.45 12.89 -9.16
CA PRO A 254 1.63 14.05 -9.49
C PRO A 254 0.60 13.78 -10.59
N GLU A 255 0.82 12.78 -11.44
CA GLU A 255 -0.08 12.38 -12.52
C GLU A 255 -1.40 11.79 -12.00
N ILE A 256 -1.37 11.18 -10.81
CA ILE A 256 -2.53 10.47 -10.22
C ILE A 256 -2.86 10.92 -8.79
N MET A 257 -2.29 12.03 -8.31
CA MET A 257 -2.72 12.61 -7.04
C MET A 257 -4.18 13.04 -7.09
N LEU A 258 -4.85 13.12 -5.94
CA LEU A 258 -6.25 13.57 -5.85
C LEU A 258 -6.45 15.01 -6.34
N SER A 259 -5.40 15.82 -6.31
CA SER A 259 -5.38 17.17 -6.90
C SER A 259 -5.19 17.20 -8.43
N SER A 260 -5.04 16.04 -9.09
CA SER A 260 -4.84 15.96 -10.54
C SER A 260 -6.15 15.97 -11.33
N ILE A 261 -7.30 15.85 -10.66
CA ILE A 261 -8.63 15.90 -11.28
C ILE A 261 -9.46 17.03 -10.70
N PRO A 262 -10.37 17.63 -11.50
CA PRO A 262 -11.26 18.70 -11.06
C PRO A 262 -12.15 18.29 -9.88
N SER A 263 -12.58 19.27 -9.09
CA SER A 263 -13.46 19.02 -7.94
C SER A 263 -14.78 18.35 -8.33
N SER A 264 -15.32 18.67 -9.54
CA SER A 264 -16.54 18.05 -10.06
C SER A 264 -16.47 16.53 -10.18
N PHE A 265 -15.28 15.95 -10.43
CA PHE A 265 -15.08 14.50 -10.52
C PHE A 265 -14.97 13.80 -9.16
N LYS A 266 -14.74 14.54 -8.10
CA LYS A 266 -14.50 13.96 -6.77
C LYS A 266 -15.50 14.41 -5.71
N GLN A 267 -16.46 15.29 -6.05
CA GLN A 267 -17.38 15.87 -5.07
C GLN A 267 -18.23 14.82 -4.36
N GLU A 268 -18.85 13.92 -5.11
CA GLU A 268 -19.67 12.84 -4.52
C GLU A 268 -18.88 11.98 -3.53
N SER A 269 -17.65 11.61 -3.90
CA SER A 269 -16.76 10.85 -3.02
C SER A 269 -16.29 11.67 -1.83
N LEU A 270 -16.06 12.96 -2.01
CA LEU A 270 -15.72 13.88 -0.91
C LEU A 270 -16.86 13.95 0.12
N ASP A 271 -18.09 14.11 -0.33
CA ASP A 271 -19.29 14.17 0.54
C ASP A 271 -19.46 12.84 1.28
N TYR A 272 -19.25 11.70 0.60
CA TYR A 272 -19.26 10.38 1.22
C TYR A 272 -18.20 10.26 2.33
N PHE A 273 -16.95 10.68 2.06
CA PHE A 273 -15.87 10.57 3.06
C PHE A 273 -16.09 11.52 4.23
N ILE A 274 -16.58 12.74 4.01
CA ILE A 274 -16.94 13.68 5.09
C ILE A 274 -18.00 13.05 6.01
N LYS A 275 -19.03 12.46 5.42
CA LYS A 275 -20.11 11.80 6.17
C LYS A 275 -19.62 10.60 6.99
N ASN A 276 -18.69 9.82 6.45
CA ASN A 276 -18.24 8.54 7.01
C ASN A 276 -16.85 8.61 7.68
N LYS A 277 -16.26 9.78 7.85
CA LYS A 277 -14.86 9.95 8.28
C LYS A 277 -14.52 9.27 9.60
N ASN A 278 -15.46 9.18 10.54
CA ASN A 278 -15.23 8.53 11.83
C ASN A 278 -15.09 7.01 11.75
N ASN A 279 -15.56 6.41 10.67
CA ASN A 279 -15.50 4.96 10.40
C ASN A 279 -14.37 4.58 9.43
N ILE A 280 -13.61 5.56 8.93
CA ILE A 280 -12.56 5.35 7.94
C ILE A 280 -11.26 5.94 8.48
N ILE A 281 -10.31 5.09 8.82
CA ILE A 281 -9.01 5.51 9.34
C ILE A 281 -8.23 6.22 8.24
N GLY A 282 -7.84 7.46 8.48
CA GLY A 282 -7.08 8.27 7.51
C GLY A 282 -7.95 9.07 6.52
N ALA A 283 -9.28 9.05 6.67
CA ALA A 283 -10.19 9.84 5.83
C ALA A 283 -9.86 11.33 5.82
N ASP A 284 -9.51 11.92 6.97
CA ASP A 284 -9.17 13.35 7.06
C ASP A 284 -8.01 13.73 6.13
N HIS A 285 -7.01 12.86 5.99
CA HIS A 285 -5.89 13.10 5.08
C HIS A 285 -6.33 13.03 3.61
N VAL A 286 -7.17 12.05 3.26
CA VAL A 286 -7.74 11.94 1.91
C VAL A 286 -8.62 13.14 1.58
N ILE A 287 -9.50 13.55 2.50
CA ILE A 287 -10.36 14.74 2.37
C ILE A 287 -9.50 15.99 2.13
N HIS A 288 -8.46 16.20 2.93
CA HIS A 288 -7.53 17.31 2.75
C HIS A 288 -6.89 17.34 1.36
N GLU A 289 -6.39 16.19 0.88
CA GLU A 289 -5.80 16.10 -0.46
C GLU A 289 -6.83 16.32 -1.59
N MET A 290 -8.09 15.91 -1.39
CA MET A 290 -9.16 16.15 -2.34
C MET A 290 -9.55 17.64 -2.45
N GLN A 291 -9.39 18.40 -1.39
CA GLN A 291 -9.72 19.83 -1.33
C GLN A 291 -8.63 20.73 -1.91
N LYS A 292 -7.44 20.19 -2.17
CA LYS A 292 -6.36 20.95 -2.82
C LYS A 292 -6.76 21.41 -4.23
N PRO A 293 -6.28 22.59 -4.67
CA PRO A 293 -6.52 23.06 -6.03
C PRO A 293 -5.92 22.11 -7.06
N LEU A 294 -6.41 22.18 -8.29
CA LEU A 294 -5.87 21.42 -9.42
C LEU A 294 -4.38 21.75 -9.63
N THR A 295 -3.50 20.76 -9.52
CA THR A 295 -2.05 20.98 -9.53
C THR A 295 -1.32 20.27 -10.66
N SER A 296 -1.96 19.32 -11.34
CA SER A 296 -1.31 18.55 -12.40
C SER A 296 -1.75 18.98 -13.78
N SER A 297 -0.83 18.85 -14.73
CA SER A 297 -1.14 18.98 -16.14
C SER A 297 -1.93 17.76 -16.61
N LYS A 298 -3.07 18.00 -17.25
CA LYS A 298 -3.90 16.99 -17.91
C LYS A 298 -3.08 16.15 -18.88
N THR A 299 -2.15 16.75 -19.62
CA THR A 299 -1.21 16.07 -20.52
C THR A 299 -0.33 15.05 -19.80
N ALA A 300 0.14 15.35 -18.57
CA ALA A 300 0.94 14.40 -17.79
C ALA A 300 0.09 13.18 -17.39
N MET A 301 -1.15 13.41 -16.98
CA MET A 301 -2.10 12.34 -16.65
C MET A 301 -2.46 11.51 -17.89
N GLN A 302 -2.69 12.14 -19.06
CA GLN A 302 -2.92 11.45 -20.34
C GLN A 302 -1.78 10.50 -20.67
N ARG A 303 -0.53 10.97 -20.60
CA ARG A 303 0.67 10.15 -20.87
C ARG A 303 0.81 9.00 -19.88
N PHE A 304 0.47 9.23 -18.63
CA PHE A 304 0.48 8.19 -17.60
C PHE A 304 -0.54 7.09 -17.94
N ILE A 305 -1.78 7.47 -18.17
CA ILE A 305 -2.89 6.56 -18.48
C ILE A 305 -2.63 5.79 -19.78
N SER A 306 -2.16 6.46 -20.83
CA SER A 306 -1.90 5.81 -22.12
C SER A 306 -0.88 4.68 -22.01
N TYR A 307 0.08 4.76 -21.08
CA TYR A 307 0.97 3.63 -20.79
C TYR A 307 0.21 2.41 -20.28
N TYR A 308 -0.64 2.61 -19.26
CA TYR A 308 -1.37 1.51 -18.63
C TYR A 308 -2.48 0.97 -19.52
N ASP A 309 -3.15 1.82 -20.29
CA ASP A 309 -4.17 1.40 -21.27
C ASP A 309 -3.56 0.58 -22.42
N THR A 310 -2.31 0.89 -22.82
CA THR A 310 -1.61 0.14 -23.89
C THR A 310 -1.06 -1.19 -23.42
N HIS A 311 -0.63 -1.29 -22.15
CA HIS A 311 0.08 -2.47 -21.63
C HIS A 311 -0.76 -3.28 -20.64
N GLY A 312 -1.92 -2.78 -20.23
CA GLY A 312 -2.86 -3.45 -19.34
C GLY A 312 -3.88 -4.30 -20.08
N VAL A 313 -4.71 -4.99 -19.30
CA VAL A 313 -5.85 -5.79 -19.82
C VAL A 313 -7.10 -4.93 -20.02
N LEU A 314 -7.25 -3.90 -19.18
CA LEU A 314 -8.36 -2.96 -19.19
C LEU A 314 -7.88 -1.56 -19.56
N THR A 315 -8.77 -0.74 -20.11
CA THR A 315 -8.55 0.70 -20.31
C THR A 315 -9.33 1.50 -19.27
N LEU A 316 -8.91 2.75 -19.03
CA LEU A 316 -9.68 3.65 -18.16
C LEU A 316 -11.13 3.78 -18.63
N GLU A 317 -11.37 3.88 -19.93
CA GLU A 317 -12.71 4.00 -20.52
C GLU A 317 -13.61 2.81 -20.16
N SER A 318 -13.05 1.60 -19.97
CA SER A 318 -13.81 0.39 -19.68
C SER A 318 -14.51 0.41 -18.31
N PHE A 319 -14.08 1.23 -17.37
CA PHE A 319 -14.68 1.32 -16.04
C PHE A 319 -15.00 2.75 -15.57
N ASP A 320 -14.35 3.76 -16.12
CA ASP A 320 -14.63 5.20 -15.84
C ASP A 320 -14.64 6.02 -17.15
N PRO A 321 -15.68 5.84 -18.01
CA PRO A 321 -15.76 6.51 -19.31
C PRO A 321 -15.86 8.04 -19.18
N GLU A 322 -16.41 8.57 -18.08
CA GLU A 322 -16.49 10.01 -17.87
C GLU A 322 -15.11 10.63 -17.61
N LEU A 323 -14.32 10.00 -16.75
CA LEU A 323 -12.95 10.44 -16.50
C LEU A 323 -12.09 10.30 -17.76
N ALA A 324 -12.23 9.18 -18.49
CA ALA A 324 -11.54 8.95 -19.75
C ALA A 324 -11.90 10.03 -20.80
N LYS A 325 -13.18 10.36 -20.93
CA LYS A 325 -13.65 11.43 -21.82
C LYS A 325 -13.05 12.79 -21.43
N TRP A 326 -13.10 13.14 -20.14
CA TRP A 326 -12.52 14.41 -19.67
C TRP A 326 -11.03 14.51 -19.97
N ILE A 327 -10.27 13.46 -19.73
CA ILE A 327 -8.82 13.42 -20.00
C ILE A 327 -8.53 13.60 -21.48
N ASN A 328 -9.34 13.03 -22.36
CA ASN A 328 -9.14 13.05 -23.82
C ASN A 328 -9.74 14.30 -24.51
N THR A 329 -10.50 15.14 -23.81
CA THR A 329 -10.99 16.41 -24.39
C THR A 329 -9.79 17.36 -24.58
N LEU A 330 -9.64 17.95 -25.74
CA LEU A 330 -8.66 19.01 -25.99
C LEU A 330 -8.93 20.20 -25.06
N GLU A 331 -7.88 20.76 -24.47
CA GLU A 331 -7.94 22.04 -23.74
C GLU A 331 -8.13 23.18 -24.71
#